data_23e78bb2058dc24d29786fc006cb6574
#
_entry.id   23e78bb2058dc24d29786fc006cb6574
#
_cell.length_a   1.000
_cell.length_b   1.000
_cell.length_c   1.000
_cell.angle_alpha   90.00
_cell.angle_beta   90.00
_cell.angle_gamma   90.00
#
_symmetry.space_group_name_H-M   'P 1'
#
loop_
_entity.id
_entity.type
_entity.pdbx_description
1 polymer ?
#
loop_
_entity_poly.entity_id
_entity_poly.type
_entity_poly.pdbx_seq_one_letter_code
_entity_poly.pdbx_strand_id
1 'polypeptide(L)'
;MKRVLILSAAVLFCGVPLRAQVTKQVEVTKTYVPEVSKAVKLPIVPDMTDTVRLRPEIDYTVTPSALATNLSTEPFRPATVTYWEFDRPRPLYLKVGAGAPLNSVLDLYASTQNPGTGYAVGYLNHTGDWAEIRNDFGVRPVSWRMHNRMGAAAGKYLGRRLLEGKLDLTNRVYHNYGFDGAEALCTRYGNDGAASYYPFTKVSNDRQHYDDAMLHVRIGDDFTDLSRFNFNVELRGGYFLNVLQMQPVYYDWGVDRDRYHELSGGGGIRLARAFGLHEFEFKADFDGAWRNMLGYGSTQLLFGLHYAYRHDKLRWSVGLDYVRDGAEQEKVVGSDLSDPHAVYKESQTEHENRFLPAASIAYDPADGKFMLYAELTGRVRRNDMRTLSRLNPYVNPASIVPNTEEHRVAGGIKGAAGHGRFSYNLYVGYMHEKNALQWVARFIPNNVRDERADVGYMSFYIPYAMTLKDLSLNAEFAWRPSSRFTFDGELHMHSFKGAEDVYYNNNQSYTLAYGRPQLTARLRGEYRARKVSLEVEAQMQSVRHWTTYTSVNEKPSEPDSDSGLNLGRRVIGLYDFKVPVTVDLAARFNWFLSRKVTLFAEGRNLCDAKLYDWAYYRDYGVGFTAGVKLQF
;
A
#
# COMPACT_ATOMS: atom_id res chain seq x y z
N MET A 1 28.15 6.58 16.28
CA MET A 1 27.27 6.08 17.36
C MET A 1 27.03 7.07 18.49
N LYS A 2 28.02 7.69 19.15
CA LYS A 2 27.78 8.64 20.27
C LYS A 2 27.00 9.92 19.91
N ARG A 3 27.09 10.44 18.70
CA ARG A 3 26.39 11.69 18.28
C ARG A 3 24.92 11.48 17.91
N VAL A 4 24.52 10.29 17.47
CA VAL A 4 23.11 9.97 17.17
C VAL A 4 22.32 9.72 18.42
N LEU A 5 22.94 9.13 19.46
CA LEU A 5 22.31 8.93 20.78
C LEU A 5 22.04 10.26 21.52
N ILE A 6 22.84 11.29 21.28
CA ILE A 6 22.65 12.62 21.90
C ILE A 6 21.49 13.37 21.25
N LEU A 7 21.27 13.22 19.94
CA LEU A 7 20.11 13.82 19.27
C LEU A 7 18.79 13.11 19.65
N SER A 8 18.81 11.79 19.80
CA SER A 8 17.63 11.02 20.24
C SER A 8 17.25 11.34 21.70
N ALA A 9 18.25 11.60 22.56
CA ALA A 9 18.01 12.01 23.93
C ALA A 9 17.51 13.47 24.05
N ALA A 10 17.92 14.36 23.16
CA ALA A 10 17.48 15.75 23.14
C ALA A 10 16.01 15.91 22.74
N VAL A 11 15.48 15.04 21.88
CA VAL A 11 14.05 15.04 21.50
C VAL A 11 13.16 14.49 22.62
N LEU A 12 13.69 13.60 23.47
CA LEU A 12 12.97 13.01 24.62
C LEU A 12 13.01 13.89 25.88
N PHE A 13 13.91 14.88 25.98
CA PHE A 13 14.10 15.71 27.17
C PHE A 13 13.60 17.16 27.06
N CYS A 14 12.91 17.54 25.98
CA CYS A 14 12.10 18.76 25.96
C CYS A 14 10.77 18.57 26.69
N GLY A 15 10.82 17.96 27.87
CA GLY A 15 9.73 17.91 28.82
C GLY A 15 9.56 19.28 29.49
N VAL A 16 8.65 20.08 28.97
CA VAL A 16 8.14 21.26 29.64
C VAL A 16 7.40 20.76 30.91
N PRO A 17 7.74 21.24 32.13
CA PRO A 17 6.99 20.86 33.31
C PRO A 17 5.57 21.44 33.20
N LEU A 18 4.59 20.61 32.95
CA LEU A 18 3.17 20.93 33.05
C LEU A 18 2.83 21.14 34.53
N ARG A 19 2.88 22.37 35.01
CA ARG A 19 2.20 22.74 36.25
C ARG A 19 0.69 22.73 35.97
N ALA A 20 0.03 21.71 36.45
CA ALA A 20 -1.43 21.65 36.49
C ALA A 20 -1.96 22.70 37.46
N GLN A 21 -2.44 23.82 36.97
CA GLN A 21 -3.34 24.68 37.74
C GLN A 21 -4.75 24.19 37.53
N VAL A 22 -5.30 23.60 38.58
CA VAL A 22 -6.71 23.21 38.65
C VAL A 22 -7.52 24.48 38.81
N THR A 23 -8.03 25.02 37.72
CA THR A 23 -9.12 26.00 37.75
C THR A 23 -10.38 25.27 37.36
N LYS A 24 -11.23 25.08 38.38
CA LYS A 24 -12.54 24.45 38.27
C LYS A 24 -13.51 25.38 37.55
N GLN A 25 -13.59 25.29 36.25
CA GLN A 25 -14.70 25.83 35.48
C GLN A 25 -15.45 24.65 34.84
N VAL A 26 -16.63 24.39 35.37
CA VAL A 26 -17.57 23.42 34.85
C VAL A 26 -18.25 24.10 33.66
N GLU A 27 -17.76 23.88 32.46
CA GLU A 27 -18.50 24.19 31.25
C GLU A 27 -18.98 22.86 30.63
N VAL A 28 -20.28 22.62 30.75
CA VAL A 28 -20.94 21.44 30.20
C VAL A 28 -21.10 21.63 28.70
N THR A 29 -20.12 21.20 27.91
CA THR A 29 -20.30 21.03 26.49
C THR A 29 -20.79 19.61 26.23
N LYS A 30 -22.10 19.46 26.10
CA LYS A 30 -22.71 18.21 25.58
C LYS A 30 -22.20 18.00 24.16
N THR A 31 -21.56 16.87 23.93
CA THR A 31 -21.44 16.31 22.57
C THR A 31 -22.85 16.24 21.98
N TYR A 32 -23.06 16.91 20.85
CA TYR A 32 -24.34 16.90 20.15
C TYR A 32 -24.59 15.49 19.61
N VAL A 33 -25.34 14.72 20.37
CA VAL A 33 -26.07 13.57 19.85
C VAL A 33 -27.39 14.16 19.38
N PRO A 34 -27.79 14.03 18.09
CA PRO A 34 -29.09 14.50 17.65
C PRO A 34 -30.15 13.64 18.31
N GLU A 35 -30.64 14.05 19.49
CA GLU A 35 -31.89 13.58 20.00
C GLU A 35 -32.99 14.32 19.22
N VAL A 36 -33.82 13.56 18.54
CA VAL A 36 -35.05 14.06 17.98
C VAL A 36 -35.99 14.39 19.16
N SER A 37 -35.85 15.58 19.73
CA SER A 37 -36.85 16.10 20.65
C SER A 37 -38.13 16.31 19.89
N LYS A 38 -39.25 15.84 20.44
CA LYS A 38 -40.58 16.03 19.88
C LYS A 38 -40.79 17.51 19.54
N ALA A 39 -40.95 17.80 18.25
CA ALA A 39 -41.13 19.15 17.75
C ALA A 39 -42.41 19.72 18.28
N VAL A 40 -42.32 20.77 19.08
CA VAL A 40 -43.44 21.67 19.35
C VAL A 40 -43.59 22.57 18.13
N LYS A 41 -44.74 22.56 17.48
CA LYS A 41 -45.08 23.43 16.35
C LYS A 41 -44.95 24.90 16.77
N LEU A 42 -43.85 25.57 16.36
CA LEU A 42 -43.83 27.00 16.35
C LEU A 42 -44.54 27.52 15.10
N PRO A 43 -45.45 28.50 15.21
CA PRO A 43 -46.21 29.04 14.09
C PRO A 43 -45.39 30.10 13.34
N ILE A 44 -44.18 29.73 12.91
CA ILE A 44 -43.36 30.58 12.05
C ILE A 44 -43.15 29.78 10.78
N VAL A 45 -43.62 30.35 9.67
CA VAL A 45 -43.37 29.77 8.33
C VAL A 45 -41.88 29.84 8.10
N PRO A 46 -41.17 28.69 7.95
CA PRO A 46 -39.75 28.72 7.69
C PRO A 46 -39.52 29.29 6.29
N ASP A 47 -38.55 30.19 6.17
CA ASP A 47 -38.06 30.63 4.89
C ASP A 47 -37.34 29.44 4.22
N MET A 48 -37.90 28.92 3.13
CA MET A 48 -37.46 27.73 2.42
C MET A 48 -36.27 27.99 1.50
N THR A 49 -35.61 29.14 1.58
CA THR A 49 -34.51 29.51 0.67
C THR A 49 -33.14 29.10 1.15
N ASP A 50 -33.00 28.59 2.39
CA ASP A 50 -31.71 28.19 2.93
C ASP A 50 -31.59 26.69 3.16
N THR A 51 -31.46 25.94 2.07
CA THR A 51 -31.07 24.53 2.14
C THR A 51 -29.56 24.40 2.22
N VAL A 52 -29.01 24.43 3.43
CA VAL A 52 -27.61 24.04 3.66
C VAL A 52 -27.50 22.54 3.37
N ARG A 53 -27.06 22.21 2.18
CA ARG A 53 -26.70 20.82 1.83
C ARG A 53 -25.27 20.58 2.32
N LEU A 54 -25.11 19.80 3.38
CA LEU A 54 -23.83 19.23 3.79
C LEU A 54 -23.30 18.37 2.64
N ARG A 55 -22.25 18.83 2.00
CA ARG A 55 -21.50 18.05 1.00
C ARG A 55 -20.29 17.45 1.71
N PRO A 56 -20.02 16.15 1.59
CA PRO A 56 -18.77 15.58 2.09
C PRO A 56 -17.61 16.24 1.35
N GLU A 57 -16.64 16.75 2.10
CA GLU A 57 -15.37 17.19 1.56
C GLU A 57 -14.61 15.95 1.12
N ILE A 58 -14.58 15.69 -0.19
CA ILE A 58 -13.80 14.60 -0.75
C ILE A 58 -12.37 15.12 -0.83
N ASP A 59 -11.53 14.69 0.09
CA ASP A 59 -10.10 14.95 0.03
C ASP A 59 -9.48 14.06 -1.06
N TYR A 60 -9.14 14.67 -2.20
CA TYR A 60 -8.54 13.99 -3.35
C TYR A 60 -7.01 13.81 -3.22
N THR A 61 -6.44 14.01 -2.05
CA THR A 61 -5.03 13.70 -1.85
C THR A 61 -4.84 12.18 -1.82
N VAL A 62 -4.65 11.60 -3.00
CA VAL A 62 -4.13 10.25 -3.14
C VAL A 62 -2.65 10.30 -2.80
N THR A 63 -2.31 10.14 -1.55
CA THR A 63 -0.96 9.79 -1.14
C THR A 63 -0.73 8.35 -1.58
N PRO A 64 0.29 8.05 -2.40
CA PRO A 64 0.70 6.68 -2.63
C PRO A 64 1.25 6.15 -1.30
N SER A 65 0.38 5.54 -0.53
CA SER A 65 0.77 4.81 0.66
C SER A 65 1.36 3.49 0.17
N ALA A 66 2.66 3.29 0.40
CA ALA A 66 3.18 1.94 0.50
C ALA A 66 2.21 1.17 1.40
N LEU A 67 1.77 0.00 0.93
CA LEU A 67 0.75 -0.82 1.60
C LEU A 67 1.13 -1.10 3.05
N ALA A 68 0.92 -0.12 3.90
CA ALA A 68 0.66 -0.41 5.28
C ALA A 68 -0.76 -0.99 5.29
N THR A 69 -0.88 -2.27 5.60
CA THR A 69 -2.15 -2.89 5.94
C THR A 69 -2.62 -2.30 7.27
N ASN A 70 -2.87 -1.02 7.26
CA ASN A 70 -3.51 -0.35 8.36
C ASN A 70 -5.00 -0.44 8.10
N LEU A 71 -5.65 -1.40 8.74
CA LEU A 71 -7.00 -1.17 9.20
C LEU A 71 -6.89 -0.03 10.21
N SER A 72 -6.64 1.19 9.73
CA SER A 72 -6.84 2.34 10.59
C SER A 72 -8.32 2.39 10.83
N THR A 73 -8.75 1.96 12.01
CA THR A 73 -9.91 2.58 12.60
C THR A 73 -9.53 4.05 12.61
N GLU A 74 -10.05 4.81 11.63
CA GLU A 74 -9.78 6.25 11.58
C GLU A 74 -9.98 6.79 12.99
N PRO A 75 -8.98 7.48 13.57
CA PRO A 75 -9.19 8.10 14.86
C PRO A 75 -10.44 8.96 14.71
N PHE A 76 -11.35 8.85 15.67
CA PHE A 76 -12.58 9.62 15.69
C PHE A 76 -12.17 11.10 15.59
N ARG A 77 -12.12 11.65 14.38
CA ARG A 77 -11.94 13.08 14.21
C ARG A 77 -13.24 13.68 14.70
N PRO A 78 -13.26 14.37 15.85
CA PRO A 78 -14.43 15.09 16.23
C PRO A 78 -14.74 16.04 15.07
N ALA A 79 -15.95 16.00 14.55
CA ALA A 79 -16.40 16.93 13.53
C ALA A 79 -16.26 18.34 14.12
N THR A 80 -15.12 18.98 13.95
CA THR A 80 -14.99 20.40 14.21
C THR A 80 -15.72 21.08 13.07
N VAL A 81 -16.98 21.42 13.31
CA VAL A 81 -17.70 22.37 12.46
C VAL A 81 -17.02 23.72 12.68
N THR A 82 -15.92 23.94 11.99
CA THR A 82 -15.41 25.30 11.79
C THR A 82 -16.36 25.93 10.80
N TYR A 83 -17.11 26.95 11.23
CA TYR A 83 -17.87 27.83 10.36
C TYR A 83 -16.90 28.68 9.53
N TRP A 84 -16.21 28.01 8.60
CA TRP A 84 -15.53 28.70 7.51
C TRP A 84 -16.57 28.84 6.42
N GLU A 85 -16.61 29.98 5.75
CA GLU A 85 -17.30 30.12 4.48
C GLU A 85 -16.88 28.94 3.61
N PHE A 86 -17.80 27.97 3.42
CA PHE A 86 -17.57 26.86 2.52
C PHE A 86 -17.37 27.45 1.14
N ASP A 87 -16.12 27.54 0.71
CA ASP A 87 -15.82 27.85 -0.70
C ASP A 87 -16.57 26.77 -1.51
N ARG A 88 -17.42 27.19 -2.41
CA ARG A 88 -18.13 26.27 -3.30
C ARG A 88 -17.08 25.40 -3.98
N PRO A 89 -17.23 24.05 -3.99
CA PRO A 89 -16.26 23.19 -4.61
C PRO A 89 -16.07 23.66 -6.06
N ARG A 90 -14.83 23.91 -6.41
CA ARG A 90 -14.49 24.38 -7.74
C ARG A 90 -14.47 23.18 -8.67
N PRO A 91 -15.14 23.27 -9.82
CA PRO A 91 -15.31 22.12 -10.70
C PRO A 91 -14.02 21.67 -11.37
N LEU A 92 -13.00 22.52 -11.42
CA LEU A 92 -11.74 22.24 -12.09
C LEU A 92 -10.56 22.53 -11.17
N TYR A 93 -9.69 21.53 -10.99
CA TYR A 93 -8.41 21.65 -10.33
C TYR A 93 -7.30 21.16 -11.26
N LEU A 94 -6.24 21.96 -11.39
CA LEU A 94 -5.03 21.62 -12.14
C LEU A 94 -3.80 21.93 -11.30
N LYS A 95 -2.91 20.93 -11.10
CA LYS A 95 -1.57 21.09 -10.55
C LYS A 95 -0.57 20.69 -11.62
N VAL A 96 0.39 21.57 -11.92
CA VAL A 96 1.50 21.29 -12.85
C VAL A 96 2.79 21.71 -12.18
N GLY A 97 3.79 20.86 -12.24
CA GLY A 97 5.11 21.14 -11.68
C GLY A 97 6.21 20.33 -12.33
N ALA A 98 7.42 20.84 -12.19
CA ALA A 98 8.64 20.16 -12.59
C ALA A 98 9.75 20.49 -11.61
N GLY A 99 10.83 19.71 -11.62
CA GLY A 99 11.88 19.90 -10.63
C GLY A 99 13.21 19.22 -10.95
N ALA A 100 14.07 19.22 -9.94
CA ALA A 100 15.42 18.64 -9.99
C ALA A 100 15.63 17.64 -8.84
N PRO A 101 16.28 16.43 -9.04
CA PRO A 101 16.60 15.90 -10.37
C PRO A 101 15.37 15.89 -11.27
N LEU A 102 15.54 15.87 -12.58
CA LEU A 102 14.45 16.05 -13.53
C LEU A 102 13.23 15.19 -13.17
N ASN A 103 12.15 15.85 -12.78
CA ASN A 103 10.88 15.24 -12.41
C ASN A 103 9.71 16.07 -12.92
N SER A 104 8.53 15.46 -12.99
CA SER A 104 7.31 16.10 -13.45
C SER A 104 6.11 15.64 -12.64
N VAL A 105 5.15 16.53 -12.43
CA VAL A 105 3.85 16.24 -11.82
C VAL A 105 2.74 16.95 -12.57
N LEU A 106 1.65 16.24 -12.83
CA LEU A 106 0.41 16.80 -13.37
C LEU A 106 -0.76 16.13 -12.65
N ASP A 107 -1.60 16.93 -12.01
CA ASP A 107 -2.88 16.49 -11.47
C ASP A 107 -4.00 17.34 -12.07
N LEU A 108 -4.95 16.70 -12.70
CA LEU A 108 -6.16 17.30 -13.25
C LEU A 108 -7.38 16.62 -12.66
N TYR A 109 -8.28 17.40 -12.09
CA TYR A 109 -9.57 16.94 -11.60
C TYR A 109 -10.68 17.83 -12.15
N ALA A 110 -11.72 17.21 -12.68
CA ALA A 110 -12.90 17.90 -13.14
C ALA A 110 -14.15 17.25 -12.55
N SER A 111 -15.10 18.06 -12.08
CA SER A 111 -16.34 17.57 -11.48
C SER A 111 -17.53 18.45 -11.81
N THR A 112 -18.72 17.90 -11.68
CA THR A 112 -19.95 18.67 -11.83
C THR A 112 -20.13 19.64 -10.67
N GLN A 113 -20.60 20.87 -10.94
CA GLN A 113 -20.83 21.90 -9.91
C GLN A 113 -22.04 21.62 -9.00
N ASN A 114 -23.08 21.05 -9.54
CA ASN A 114 -24.37 20.87 -8.87
C ASN A 114 -24.80 19.40 -8.94
N PRO A 115 -24.43 18.56 -7.95
CA PRO A 115 -24.78 17.15 -7.94
C PRO A 115 -26.21 16.86 -7.48
N GLY A 116 -27.18 17.74 -7.69
CA GLY A 116 -28.55 17.59 -7.19
C GLY A 116 -29.26 16.32 -7.65
N THR A 117 -29.08 15.92 -8.91
CA THR A 117 -29.67 14.70 -9.49
C THR A 117 -28.64 13.63 -9.77
N GLY A 118 -27.36 13.99 -9.72
CA GLY A 118 -26.24 13.11 -10.01
C GLY A 118 -24.96 13.90 -10.15
N TYR A 119 -23.84 13.21 -10.35
CA TYR A 119 -22.54 13.81 -10.51
C TYR A 119 -21.74 13.08 -11.59
N ALA A 120 -20.75 13.77 -12.11
CA ALA A 120 -19.68 13.20 -12.91
C ALA A 120 -18.36 13.81 -12.45
N VAL A 121 -17.33 12.99 -12.36
CA VAL A 121 -15.97 13.39 -12.00
C VAL A 121 -15.00 12.68 -12.91
N GLY A 122 -13.97 13.40 -13.35
CA GLY A 122 -12.86 12.82 -14.10
C GLY A 122 -11.55 13.29 -13.52
N TYR A 123 -10.51 12.47 -13.62
CA TYR A 123 -9.19 12.81 -13.14
C TYR A 123 -8.08 12.25 -14.04
N LEU A 124 -6.96 12.95 -14.03
CA LEU A 124 -5.70 12.52 -14.63
C LEU A 124 -4.57 12.90 -13.70
N ASN A 125 -3.80 11.92 -13.27
CA ASN A 125 -2.60 12.11 -12.46
C ASN A 125 -1.39 11.57 -13.22
N HIS A 126 -0.32 12.33 -13.25
CA HIS A 126 0.96 11.94 -13.80
C HIS A 126 2.08 12.29 -12.83
N THR A 127 2.96 11.34 -12.59
CA THR A 127 4.24 11.58 -11.93
C THR A 127 5.35 10.92 -12.73
N GLY A 128 6.45 11.64 -12.93
CA GLY A 128 7.61 11.12 -13.64
C GLY A 128 8.90 11.54 -12.94
N ASP A 129 9.81 10.60 -12.78
CA ASP A 129 11.20 10.85 -12.39
C ASP A 129 12.07 10.42 -13.56
N TRP A 130 12.80 11.37 -14.16
CA TRP A 130 13.49 11.21 -15.45
C TRP A 130 14.99 11.15 -15.34
N ALA A 131 15.53 11.30 -14.12
CA ALA A 131 16.96 11.23 -13.87
C ALA A 131 17.44 9.80 -13.70
N GLU A 132 18.75 9.60 -13.78
CA GLU A 132 19.40 8.33 -13.50
C GLU A 132 19.78 8.22 -12.01
N ILE A 133 19.64 7.02 -11.45
CA ILE A 133 20.01 6.71 -10.08
C ILE A 133 21.33 5.95 -10.10
N ARG A 134 22.27 6.33 -9.24
CA ARG A 134 23.46 5.52 -8.98
C ARG A 134 23.05 4.36 -8.07
N ASN A 135 23.11 3.13 -8.58
CA ASN A 135 22.77 1.93 -7.82
C ASN A 135 23.89 1.49 -6.86
N ASP A 136 23.68 0.40 -6.12
CA ASP A 136 24.63 -0.10 -5.12
C ASP A 136 25.89 -0.70 -5.74
N PHE A 137 25.87 -1.07 -7.02
CA PHE A 137 27.02 -1.54 -7.78
C PHE A 137 27.85 -0.40 -8.37
N GLY A 138 27.47 0.86 -8.12
CA GLY A 138 28.21 2.05 -8.51
C GLY A 138 27.97 2.52 -9.95
N VAL A 139 27.14 1.81 -10.71
CA VAL A 139 26.75 2.19 -12.07
C VAL A 139 25.55 3.15 -12.06
N ARG A 140 25.36 3.88 -13.17
CA ARG A 140 24.19 4.73 -13.40
C ARG A 140 23.37 4.15 -14.56
N PRO A 141 22.53 3.17 -14.29
CA PRO A 141 21.67 2.58 -15.31
C PRO A 141 20.51 3.52 -15.65
N VAL A 142 19.86 3.26 -16.77
CA VAL A 142 18.56 3.85 -17.07
C VAL A 142 17.57 3.46 -15.97
N SER A 143 17.06 4.43 -15.24
CA SER A 143 16.24 4.20 -14.03
C SER A 143 15.04 5.14 -13.93
N TRP A 144 14.74 5.88 -15.01
CA TRP A 144 13.57 6.72 -15.03
C TRP A 144 12.28 5.91 -14.89
N ARG A 145 11.30 6.53 -14.26
CA ARG A 145 10.00 5.91 -14.01
C ARG A 145 8.87 6.91 -14.21
N MET A 146 7.71 6.38 -14.56
CA MET A 146 6.51 7.15 -14.82
C MET A 146 5.30 6.40 -14.29
N HIS A 147 4.41 7.11 -13.64
CA HIS A 147 3.15 6.59 -13.18
C HIS A 147 2.01 7.51 -13.65
N ASN A 148 1.15 6.97 -14.47
CA ASN A 148 -0.04 7.64 -14.98
C ASN A 148 -1.28 6.96 -14.42
N ARG A 149 -2.22 7.76 -13.98
CA ARG A 149 -3.49 7.29 -13.50
C ARG A 149 -4.58 8.20 -14.01
N MET A 150 -5.60 7.63 -14.65
CA MET A 150 -6.76 8.38 -15.10
C MET A 150 -8.02 7.61 -14.80
N GLY A 151 -9.11 8.33 -14.61
CA GLY A 151 -10.39 7.70 -14.39
C GLY A 151 -11.54 8.66 -14.48
N ALA A 152 -12.71 8.07 -14.51
CA ALA A 152 -13.95 8.79 -14.48
C ALA A 152 -14.97 8.04 -13.63
N ALA A 153 -15.80 8.79 -12.92
CA ALA A 153 -16.96 8.25 -12.22
C ALA A 153 -18.18 9.10 -12.53
N ALA A 154 -19.32 8.46 -12.70
CA ALA A 154 -20.59 9.14 -12.85
C ALA A 154 -21.65 8.44 -11.99
N GLY A 155 -22.44 9.22 -11.29
CA GLY A 155 -23.49 8.74 -10.42
C GLY A 155 -24.81 9.46 -10.62
N LYS A 156 -25.91 8.74 -10.53
CA LYS A 156 -27.27 9.27 -10.56
C LYS A 156 -28.02 8.88 -9.30
N TYR A 157 -28.60 9.87 -8.65
CA TYR A 157 -29.45 9.65 -7.48
C TYR A 157 -30.86 9.21 -7.93
N LEU A 158 -31.26 8.02 -7.48
CA LEU A 158 -32.59 7.44 -7.68
C LEU A 158 -33.33 7.47 -6.34
N GLY A 159 -33.87 8.62 -5.99
CA GLY A 159 -34.32 8.91 -4.64
C GLY A 159 -33.16 8.92 -3.66
N ARG A 160 -33.17 8.02 -2.67
CA ARG A 160 -32.05 7.85 -1.70
C ARG A 160 -30.92 6.95 -2.20
N ARG A 161 -31.12 6.26 -3.31
CA ARG A 161 -30.16 5.30 -3.87
C ARG A 161 -29.24 5.96 -4.86
N LEU A 162 -28.03 5.48 -4.93
CA LEU A 162 -27.05 5.92 -5.91
C LEU A 162 -26.78 4.78 -6.90
N LEU A 163 -26.97 5.06 -8.18
CA LEU A 163 -26.39 4.26 -9.27
C LEU A 163 -25.09 4.95 -9.68
N GLU A 164 -23.96 4.26 -9.57
CA GLU A 164 -22.63 4.79 -9.88
C GLU A 164 -21.88 3.83 -10.77
N GLY A 165 -21.20 4.39 -11.77
CA GLY A 165 -20.21 3.71 -12.58
C GLY A 165 -18.86 4.40 -12.45
N LYS A 166 -17.79 3.64 -12.28
CA LYS A 166 -16.42 4.14 -12.14
C LYS A 166 -15.46 3.33 -13.02
N LEU A 167 -14.62 4.04 -13.77
CA LEU A 167 -13.54 3.48 -14.57
C LEU A 167 -12.22 4.06 -14.06
N ASP A 168 -11.27 3.20 -13.69
CA ASP A 168 -9.90 3.55 -13.33
C ASP A 168 -8.93 2.89 -14.31
N LEU A 169 -8.01 3.68 -14.85
CA LEU A 169 -6.93 3.21 -15.71
C LEU A 169 -5.60 3.63 -15.10
N THR A 170 -4.67 2.69 -14.98
CA THR A 170 -3.33 2.94 -14.45
C THR A 170 -2.30 2.39 -15.43
N ASN A 171 -1.30 3.20 -15.74
CA ASN A 171 -0.11 2.78 -16.47
C ASN A 171 1.12 3.10 -15.62
N ARG A 172 1.97 2.13 -15.35
CA ARG A 172 3.24 2.33 -14.68
C ARG A 172 4.38 1.83 -15.55
N VAL A 173 5.32 2.72 -15.82
CA VAL A 173 6.54 2.43 -16.57
C VAL A 173 7.73 2.50 -15.61
N TYR A 174 8.64 1.53 -15.72
CA TYR A 174 9.80 1.42 -14.85
C TYR A 174 10.94 0.67 -15.55
N HIS A 175 12.09 0.59 -14.89
CA HIS A 175 13.28 -0.11 -15.37
C HIS A 175 13.82 -1.03 -14.27
N ASN A 176 14.41 -2.16 -14.66
CA ASN A 176 15.02 -3.13 -13.74
C ASN A 176 16.48 -2.75 -13.43
N TYR A 177 16.71 -1.54 -12.91
CA TYR A 177 18.05 -0.97 -12.70
C TYR A 177 18.80 -1.52 -11.48
N GLY A 178 18.09 -2.18 -10.56
CA GLY A 178 18.64 -2.58 -9.26
C GLY A 178 19.84 -3.53 -9.38
N PHE A 179 19.84 -4.39 -10.38
CA PHE A 179 20.86 -5.41 -10.60
C PHE A 179 21.84 -5.08 -11.71
N ASP A 180 21.78 -3.90 -12.31
CA ASP A 180 22.76 -3.49 -13.32
C ASP A 180 24.13 -3.30 -12.68
N GLY A 181 25.15 -3.89 -13.28
CA GLY A 181 26.51 -3.95 -12.72
C GLY A 181 26.74 -5.11 -11.76
N ALA A 182 25.71 -5.88 -11.43
CA ALA A 182 25.85 -7.08 -10.61
C ALA A 182 26.64 -8.19 -11.30
N GLU A 183 26.89 -8.07 -12.60
CA GLU A 183 27.78 -8.93 -13.38
C GLU A 183 29.17 -9.03 -12.73
N ALA A 184 29.62 -7.98 -12.06
CA ALA A 184 30.88 -7.97 -11.32
C ALA A 184 30.93 -9.02 -10.19
N LEU A 185 29.77 -9.43 -9.64
CA LEU A 185 29.68 -10.49 -8.64
C LEU A 185 29.83 -11.90 -9.24
N CYS A 186 29.74 -12.02 -10.57
CA CYS A 186 29.76 -13.29 -11.28
C CYS A 186 30.99 -13.43 -12.19
N THR A 187 32.01 -12.65 -11.94
CA THR A 187 33.28 -12.70 -12.69
C THR A 187 33.95 -14.04 -12.43
N ARG A 188 34.24 -14.77 -13.50
CA ARG A 188 35.09 -15.97 -13.44
C ARG A 188 36.56 -15.53 -13.65
N TYR A 189 37.43 -16.01 -12.79
CA TYR A 189 38.87 -15.80 -12.96
C TYR A 189 39.45 -17.02 -13.66
N GLY A 190 40.14 -16.80 -14.78
CA GLY A 190 40.94 -17.84 -15.44
C GLY A 190 42.23 -18.15 -14.65
N ASN A 191 42.91 -19.22 -15.03
CA ASN A 191 44.19 -19.61 -14.41
C ASN A 191 45.28 -18.53 -14.54
N ASP A 192 45.15 -17.61 -15.48
CA ASP A 192 45.99 -16.45 -15.71
C ASP A 192 45.58 -15.22 -14.89
N GLY A 193 44.56 -15.35 -14.04
CA GLY A 193 44.00 -14.24 -13.29
C GLY A 193 43.16 -13.27 -14.13
N ALA A 194 42.97 -13.54 -15.42
CA ALA A 194 42.15 -12.73 -16.28
C ALA A 194 40.65 -12.98 -15.98
N ALA A 195 39.91 -11.90 -15.85
CA ALA A 195 38.46 -11.96 -15.69
C ALA A 195 37.79 -12.30 -17.02
N SER A 196 37.07 -13.41 -17.09
CA SER A 196 36.24 -13.74 -18.24
C SER A 196 34.78 -13.47 -17.90
N TYR A 197 34.12 -12.70 -18.75
CA TYR A 197 32.69 -12.42 -18.65
C TYR A 197 31.93 -13.49 -19.43
N TYR A 198 30.97 -14.09 -18.77
CA TYR A 198 30.00 -14.90 -19.47
C TYR A 198 28.80 -14.03 -19.84
N PRO A 199 28.26 -14.18 -21.04
CA PRO A 199 27.00 -13.53 -21.39
C PRO A 199 25.87 -14.13 -20.56
N PHE A 200 25.02 -13.29 -20.02
CA PHE A 200 23.95 -13.67 -19.11
C PHE A 200 22.60 -13.27 -19.67
N THR A 201 21.60 -14.13 -19.55
CA THR A 201 20.22 -13.70 -19.75
C THR A 201 19.79 -12.89 -18.52
N LYS A 202 19.69 -11.58 -18.65
CA LYS A 202 19.14 -10.75 -17.58
C LYS A 202 17.77 -10.25 -18.01
N VAL A 203 16.90 -9.99 -17.05
CA VAL A 203 15.75 -9.15 -17.32
C VAL A 203 16.30 -7.84 -17.88
N SER A 204 15.89 -7.50 -19.10
CA SER A 204 16.40 -6.30 -19.76
C SER A 204 16.15 -5.09 -18.89
N ASN A 205 17.13 -4.17 -18.83
CA ASN A 205 16.90 -2.85 -18.26
C ASN A 205 16.10 -1.94 -19.20
N ASP A 206 15.58 -2.47 -20.28
CA ASP A 206 14.68 -1.75 -21.15
C ASP A 206 13.35 -1.44 -20.44
N ARG A 207 12.60 -0.54 -21.03
CA ARG A 207 11.34 -0.07 -20.48
C ARG A 207 10.36 -1.23 -20.22
N GLN A 208 10.11 -1.48 -18.94
CA GLN A 208 9.05 -2.37 -18.46
C GLN A 208 7.79 -1.56 -18.18
N HIS A 209 6.62 -2.18 -18.26
CA HIS A 209 5.38 -1.52 -17.85
C HIS A 209 4.31 -2.51 -17.43
N TYR A 210 3.39 -2.03 -16.62
CA TYR A 210 2.10 -2.66 -16.47
C TYR A 210 0.96 -1.67 -16.72
N ASP A 211 -0.12 -2.20 -17.25
CA ASP A 211 -1.37 -1.49 -17.50
C ASP A 211 -2.50 -2.17 -16.73
N ASP A 212 -3.35 -1.38 -16.13
CA ASP A 212 -4.42 -1.84 -15.27
C ASP A 212 -5.69 -1.06 -15.54
N ALA A 213 -6.75 -1.75 -15.92
CA ALA A 213 -8.07 -1.20 -16.15
C ALA A 213 -9.07 -1.84 -15.20
N MET A 214 -9.82 -1.04 -14.46
CA MET A 214 -10.85 -1.48 -13.52
C MET A 214 -12.16 -0.75 -13.79
N LEU A 215 -13.23 -1.51 -13.96
CA LEU A 215 -14.60 -1.02 -14.02
C LEU A 215 -15.32 -1.45 -12.73
N HIS A 216 -16.01 -0.53 -12.11
CA HIS A 216 -16.85 -0.76 -10.95
C HIS A 216 -18.22 -0.12 -11.18
N VAL A 217 -19.27 -0.88 -10.99
CA VAL A 217 -20.66 -0.40 -11.08
C VAL A 217 -21.38 -0.79 -9.80
N ARG A 218 -22.05 0.14 -9.17
CA ARG A 218 -22.85 -0.13 -7.98
C ARG A 218 -24.21 0.54 -8.03
N ILE A 219 -25.16 -0.10 -7.37
CA ILE A 219 -26.48 0.48 -7.09
C ILE A 219 -26.87 0.16 -5.65
N GLY A 220 -27.25 1.16 -4.90
CA GLY A 220 -27.69 0.92 -3.53
C GLY A 220 -27.83 2.16 -2.69
N ASP A 221 -28.04 1.91 -1.41
CA ASP A 221 -28.16 2.91 -0.36
C ASP A 221 -26.75 3.24 0.22
N ASP A 222 -26.63 4.32 0.97
CA ASP A 222 -25.41 4.77 1.62
C ASP A 222 -25.21 4.22 3.05
N PHE A 223 -26.17 3.47 3.57
CA PHE A 223 -26.18 2.90 4.92
C PHE A 223 -26.08 3.92 6.07
N THR A 224 -26.41 5.18 5.81
CA THR A 224 -26.44 6.23 6.86
C THR A 224 -27.64 6.10 7.78
N ASP A 225 -28.80 5.64 7.26
CA ASP A 225 -30.03 5.40 8.02
C ASP A 225 -30.38 3.92 8.03
N LEU A 226 -29.86 3.20 9.02
CA LEU A 226 -30.12 1.77 9.20
C LEU A 226 -31.52 1.46 9.80
N SER A 227 -32.31 2.45 10.22
CA SER A 227 -33.69 2.21 10.66
C SER A 227 -34.54 1.62 9.54
N ARG A 228 -34.13 1.78 8.32
CA ARG A 228 -34.71 1.22 7.10
C ARG A 228 -33.87 0.08 6.57
N PHE A 229 -34.48 -0.70 5.69
CA PHE A 229 -33.75 -1.71 4.94
C PHE A 229 -32.85 -1.03 3.92
N ASN A 230 -31.54 -1.28 4.00
CA ASN A 230 -30.52 -0.80 3.07
C ASN A 230 -29.94 -1.98 2.28
N PHE A 231 -29.66 -1.75 1.03
CA PHE A 231 -28.96 -2.70 0.19
C PHE A 231 -27.91 -1.99 -0.68
N ASN A 232 -26.87 -2.70 -1.02
CA ASN A 232 -25.89 -2.32 -2.04
C ASN A 232 -25.56 -3.56 -2.88
N VAL A 233 -25.59 -3.39 -4.20
CA VAL A 233 -25.17 -4.40 -5.16
C VAL A 233 -24.05 -3.78 -5.98
N GLU A 234 -22.96 -4.49 -6.12
CA GLU A 234 -21.81 -4.05 -6.89
C GLU A 234 -21.33 -5.12 -7.87
N LEU A 235 -20.83 -4.66 -9.01
CA LEU A 235 -20.16 -5.46 -10.04
C LEU A 235 -18.80 -4.86 -10.30
N ARG A 236 -17.80 -5.74 -10.44
CA ARG A 236 -16.40 -5.38 -10.69
C ARG A 236 -15.90 -6.15 -11.89
N GLY A 237 -15.13 -5.48 -12.73
CA GLY A 237 -14.44 -6.11 -13.84
C GLY A 237 -13.07 -5.46 -14.02
N GLY A 238 -12.08 -6.23 -14.43
CA GLY A 238 -10.75 -5.66 -14.59
C GLY A 238 -9.89 -6.46 -15.56
N TYR A 239 -9.02 -5.74 -16.22
CA TYR A 239 -7.99 -6.29 -17.09
C TYR A 239 -6.64 -5.74 -16.65
N PHE A 240 -5.68 -6.64 -16.45
CA PHE A 240 -4.33 -6.31 -16.04
C PHE A 240 -3.35 -6.92 -17.05
N LEU A 241 -2.39 -6.12 -17.50
CA LEU A 241 -1.31 -6.51 -18.41
C LEU A 241 0.02 -6.15 -17.75
N ASN A 242 0.92 -7.11 -17.63
CA ASN A 242 2.33 -6.86 -17.28
C ASN A 242 3.21 -7.28 -18.44
N VAL A 243 4.05 -6.38 -18.90
CA VAL A 243 5.00 -6.62 -20.00
C VAL A 243 6.41 -6.63 -19.41
N LEU A 244 6.99 -7.81 -19.36
CA LEU A 244 8.35 -8.05 -18.92
C LEU A 244 9.22 -8.33 -20.13
N GLN A 245 10.25 -7.51 -20.34
CA GLN A 245 11.19 -7.72 -21.42
C GLN A 245 12.39 -8.52 -20.90
N MET A 246 12.63 -9.68 -21.50
CA MET A 246 13.81 -10.49 -21.27
C MET A 246 14.76 -10.39 -22.46
N GLN A 247 16.06 -10.31 -22.22
CA GLN A 247 17.08 -10.40 -23.26
C GLN A 247 17.61 -11.82 -23.31
N PRO A 248 17.40 -12.56 -24.41
CA PRO A 248 18.09 -13.81 -24.65
C PRO A 248 19.55 -13.52 -25.01
N VAL A 249 20.48 -14.29 -24.45
CA VAL A 249 21.90 -13.99 -24.59
C VAL A 249 22.57 -14.70 -25.75
N TYR A 250 22.02 -15.76 -26.32
CA TYR A 250 22.76 -16.55 -27.32
C TYR A 250 21.98 -17.25 -28.42
N TYR A 251 20.69 -17.05 -28.56
CA TYR A 251 19.98 -17.53 -29.74
C TYR A 251 19.35 -16.37 -30.49
N ASP A 252 19.36 -16.46 -31.79
CA ASP A 252 18.75 -15.55 -32.79
C ASP A 252 17.19 -15.45 -32.61
N TRP A 253 16.75 -15.64 -31.40
CA TRP A 253 15.38 -15.48 -30.95
C TRP A 253 15.25 -14.03 -30.55
N GLY A 254 14.50 -13.30 -31.32
CA GLY A 254 14.29 -11.87 -31.09
C GLY A 254 13.93 -11.59 -29.63
N VAL A 255 14.07 -10.34 -29.23
CA VAL A 255 13.70 -9.88 -27.90
C VAL A 255 12.26 -10.31 -27.60
N ASP A 256 12.11 -11.40 -26.85
CA ASP A 256 10.81 -11.88 -26.45
C ASP A 256 10.27 -10.99 -25.34
N ARG A 257 9.20 -10.29 -25.66
CA ARG A 257 8.39 -9.57 -24.70
C ARG A 257 7.32 -10.51 -24.18
N ASP A 258 7.52 -11.02 -22.98
CA ASP A 258 6.50 -11.81 -22.33
C ASP A 258 5.36 -10.89 -21.88
N ARG A 259 4.16 -11.22 -22.35
CA ARG A 259 2.93 -10.51 -21.99
C ARG A 259 2.08 -11.37 -21.07
N TYR A 260 1.99 -10.94 -19.85
CA TYR A 260 1.20 -11.59 -18.82
C TYR A 260 -0.14 -10.87 -18.67
N HIS A 261 -1.23 -11.57 -18.92
CA HIS A 261 -2.57 -11.02 -18.86
C HIS A 261 -3.34 -11.65 -17.71
N GLU A 262 -4.11 -10.84 -17.02
CA GLU A 262 -5.06 -11.29 -16.02
C GLU A 262 -6.40 -10.59 -16.23
N LEU A 263 -7.44 -11.36 -16.45
CA LEU A 263 -8.82 -10.91 -16.45
C LEU A 263 -9.40 -11.16 -15.07
N SER A 264 -10.07 -10.18 -14.47
CA SER A 264 -10.76 -10.35 -13.21
C SER A 264 -12.21 -9.92 -13.32
N GLY A 265 -13.07 -10.56 -12.53
CA GLY A 265 -14.47 -10.20 -12.44
C GLY A 265 -15.05 -10.61 -11.10
N GLY A 266 -16.01 -9.85 -10.62
CA GLY A 266 -16.61 -10.10 -9.34
C GLY A 266 -17.86 -9.27 -9.11
N GLY A 267 -18.50 -9.50 -7.98
CA GLY A 267 -19.63 -8.73 -7.55
C GLY A 267 -20.02 -9.08 -6.13
N GLY A 268 -20.76 -8.17 -5.50
CA GLY A 268 -21.15 -8.32 -4.11
C GLY A 268 -22.53 -7.78 -3.84
N ILE A 269 -23.12 -8.29 -2.78
CA ILE A 269 -24.39 -7.82 -2.21
C ILE A 269 -24.15 -7.57 -0.74
N ARG A 270 -24.59 -6.41 -0.25
CA ARG A 270 -24.62 -6.05 1.16
C ARG A 270 -26.00 -5.60 1.53
N LEU A 271 -26.55 -6.18 2.60
CA LEU A 271 -27.87 -5.89 3.13
C LEU A 271 -27.72 -5.52 4.61
N ALA A 272 -28.35 -4.44 5.06
CA ALA A 272 -28.34 -4.09 6.48
C ALA A 272 -29.64 -3.43 6.93
N ARG A 273 -29.99 -3.68 8.19
CA ARG A 273 -31.13 -3.03 8.87
C ARG A 273 -30.89 -3.02 10.37
N ALA A 274 -31.32 -1.93 11.00
CA ALA A 274 -31.42 -1.81 12.45
C ALA A 274 -32.87 -1.94 12.94
N PHE A 275 -33.05 -2.59 14.08
CA PHE A 275 -34.27 -2.70 14.84
C PHE A 275 -34.01 -2.13 16.24
N GLY A 276 -34.28 -0.85 16.43
CA GLY A 276 -33.90 -0.12 17.64
C GLY A 276 -32.38 -0.06 17.80
N LEU A 277 -31.84 -0.70 18.83
CA LEU A 277 -30.42 -0.73 19.14
C LEU A 277 -29.64 -1.88 18.45
N HIS A 278 -30.36 -2.75 17.74
CA HIS A 278 -29.86 -3.98 17.15
C HIS A 278 -29.71 -3.82 15.66
N GLU A 279 -28.51 -4.04 15.14
CA GLU A 279 -28.19 -3.94 13.72
C GLU A 279 -27.80 -5.31 13.18
N PHE A 280 -28.31 -5.65 12.01
CA PHE A 280 -28.03 -6.88 11.30
C PHE A 280 -27.48 -6.54 9.91
N GLU A 281 -26.40 -7.20 9.54
CA GLU A 281 -25.78 -7.07 8.23
C GLU A 281 -25.52 -8.46 7.64
N PHE A 282 -25.85 -8.61 6.38
CA PHE A 282 -25.48 -9.73 5.54
C PHE A 282 -24.64 -9.23 4.37
N LYS A 283 -23.57 -9.94 4.05
CA LYS A 283 -22.76 -9.70 2.85
C LYS A 283 -22.50 -11.00 2.13
N ALA A 284 -22.51 -10.94 0.80
CA ALA A 284 -22.04 -12.01 -0.07
C ALA A 284 -21.21 -11.38 -1.17
N ASP A 285 -20.06 -11.97 -1.45
CA ASP A 285 -19.12 -11.46 -2.44
C ASP A 285 -18.50 -12.61 -3.23
N PHE A 286 -18.27 -12.36 -4.52
CA PHE A 286 -17.58 -13.26 -5.43
C PHE A 286 -16.51 -12.50 -6.18
N ASP A 287 -15.30 -13.03 -6.23
CA ASP A 287 -14.20 -12.54 -7.04
C ASP A 287 -13.50 -13.67 -7.77
N GLY A 288 -13.22 -13.47 -9.05
CA GLY A 288 -12.44 -14.38 -9.89
C GLY A 288 -11.30 -13.66 -10.61
N ALA A 289 -10.20 -14.34 -10.84
CA ALA A 289 -9.11 -13.90 -11.70
C ALA A 289 -8.57 -15.06 -12.52
N TRP A 290 -8.33 -14.82 -13.80
CA TRP A 290 -7.88 -15.81 -14.77
C TRP A 290 -6.68 -15.25 -15.55
N ARG A 291 -5.59 -16.02 -15.57
CA ARG A 291 -4.34 -15.65 -16.23
C ARG A 291 -4.19 -16.40 -17.55
N ASN A 292 -3.52 -15.77 -18.51
CA ASN A 292 -3.17 -16.42 -19.77
C ASN A 292 -2.07 -17.49 -19.63
N MET A 293 -1.33 -17.44 -18.52
CA MET A 293 -0.20 -18.33 -18.30
C MET A 293 -0.58 -19.48 -17.37
N LEU A 294 -0.15 -20.70 -17.73
CA LEU A 294 -0.38 -21.94 -16.98
C LEU A 294 -1.85 -22.29 -16.73
N GLY A 295 -2.79 -21.72 -17.51
CA GLY A 295 -4.22 -21.94 -17.28
C GLY A 295 -4.68 -21.63 -15.86
N TYR A 296 -3.97 -20.72 -15.16
CA TYR A 296 -4.26 -20.45 -13.76
C TYR A 296 -5.53 -19.61 -13.62
N GLY A 297 -6.45 -20.12 -12.82
CA GLY A 297 -7.65 -19.42 -12.39
C GLY A 297 -7.78 -19.45 -10.87
N SER A 298 -8.24 -18.37 -10.29
CA SER A 298 -8.56 -18.30 -8.86
C SER A 298 -9.93 -17.68 -8.64
N THR A 299 -10.68 -18.26 -7.71
CA THR A 299 -12.01 -17.78 -7.32
C THR A 299 -12.08 -17.65 -5.82
N GLN A 300 -12.85 -16.68 -5.34
CA GLN A 300 -13.12 -16.48 -3.93
C GLN A 300 -14.61 -16.21 -3.75
N LEU A 301 -15.25 -16.95 -2.87
CA LEU A 301 -16.61 -16.72 -2.41
C LEU A 301 -16.58 -16.31 -0.94
N LEU A 302 -17.29 -15.29 -0.59
CA LEU A 302 -17.44 -14.82 0.79
C LEU A 302 -18.91 -14.71 1.15
N PHE A 303 -19.28 -15.24 2.32
CA PHE A 303 -20.58 -15.02 2.94
C PHE A 303 -20.37 -14.56 4.38
N GLY A 304 -20.97 -13.43 4.76
CA GLY A 304 -20.79 -12.84 6.08
C GLY A 304 -22.13 -12.51 6.74
N LEU A 305 -22.21 -12.81 8.03
CA LEU A 305 -23.31 -12.40 8.90
C LEU A 305 -22.74 -11.62 10.08
N HIS A 306 -23.24 -10.42 10.28
CA HIS A 306 -22.77 -9.52 11.31
C HIS A 306 -23.97 -8.99 12.11
N TYR A 307 -23.77 -8.88 13.40
CA TYR A 307 -24.72 -8.28 14.33
C TYR A 307 -23.98 -7.23 15.15
N ALA A 308 -24.64 -6.08 15.36
CA ALA A 308 -24.12 -5.04 16.22
C ALA A 308 -25.20 -4.52 17.18
N TYR A 309 -24.76 -4.13 18.35
CA TYR A 309 -25.57 -3.49 19.38
C TYR A 309 -24.98 -2.14 19.70
N ARG A 310 -25.81 -1.09 19.62
CA ARG A 310 -25.40 0.29 19.91
C ARG A 310 -26.30 0.91 20.95
N HIS A 311 -25.76 1.15 22.11
CA HIS A 311 -26.44 1.85 23.20
C HIS A 311 -25.50 2.89 23.79
N ASP A 312 -25.91 4.15 23.78
CA ASP A 312 -25.23 5.30 24.36
C ASP A 312 -23.68 5.15 24.49
N LYS A 313 -23.20 4.63 25.62
CA LYS A 313 -21.78 4.49 25.92
C LYS A 313 -21.16 3.15 25.51
N LEU A 314 -21.96 2.16 25.22
CA LEU A 314 -21.51 0.81 24.88
C LEU A 314 -21.90 0.42 23.46
N ARG A 315 -20.94 0.03 22.68
CA ARG A 315 -21.14 -0.51 21.32
C ARG A 315 -20.37 -1.80 21.22
N TRP A 316 -20.99 -2.83 20.69
CA TRP A 316 -20.31 -4.07 20.39
C TRP A 316 -20.87 -4.73 19.14
N SER A 317 -20.06 -5.51 18.50
CA SER A 317 -20.46 -6.27 17.32
C SER A 317 -19.82 -7.64 17.32
N VAL A 318 -20.49 -8.59 16.70
CA VAL A 318 -19.97 -9.92 16.39
C VAL A 318 -20.36 -10.30 14.96
N GLY A 319 -19.52 -11.03 14.30
CA GLY A 319 -19.76 -11.49 12.95
C GLY A 319 -18.90 -12.69 12.61
N LEU A 320 -19.32 -13.39 11.58
CA LEU A 320 -18.58 -14.52 11.02
C LEU A 320 -18.65 -14.42 9.50
N ASP A 321 -17.48 -14.43 8.88
CA ASP A 321 -17.32 -14.53 7.44
C ASP A 321 -16.86 -15.94 7.08
N TYR A 322 -17.58 -16.61 6.21
CA TYR A 322 -17.14 -17.83 5.56
C TYR A 322 -16.53 -17.48 4.22
N VAL A 323 -15.30 -17.90 3.98
CA VAL A 323 -14.58 -17.71 2.72
C VAL A 323 -14.21 -19.06 2.14
N ARG A 324 -14.55 -19.25 0.88
CA ARG A 324 -14.09 -20.38 0.08
C ARG A 324 -13.22 -19.89 -1.05
N ASP A 325 -11.94 -20.24 -1.01
CA ASP A 325 -11.00 -20.03 -2.11
C ASP A 325 -10.95 -21.29 -2.99
N GLY A 326 -10.91 -21.08 -4.29
CA GLY A 326 -10.64 -22.09 -5.29
C GLY A 326 -9.47 -21.64 -6.16
N ALA A 327 -8.53 -22.52 -6.40
CA ALA A 327 -7.45 -22.32 -7.37
C ALA A 327 -7.42 -23.50 -8.33
N GLU A 328 -7.32 -23.19 -9.61
CA GLU A 328 -7.14 -24.15 -10.68
C GLU A 328 -5.83 -23.87 -11.40
N GLN A 329 -5.01 -24.88 -11.59
CA GLN A 329 -3.72 -24.76 -12.27
C GLN A 329 -3.50 -25.94 -13.19
N GLU A 330 -3.08 -25.68 -14.41
CA GLU A 330 -2.58 -26.73 -15.31
C GLU A 330 -1.17 -27.17 -14.86
N LYS A 331 -1.02 -28.44 -14.53
CA LYS A 331 0.27 -29.06 -14.21
C LYS A 331 0.72 -29.90 -15.38
N VAL A 332 1.95 -29.69 -15.80
CA VAL A 332 2.58 -30.58 -16.79
C VAL A 332 2.91 -31.90 -16.11
N VAL A 333 2.26 -32.97 -16.51
CA VAL A 333 2.38 -34.30 -15.90
C VAL A 333 3.38 -35.17 -16.65
N GLY A 334 3.67 -34.84 -17.91
CA GLY A 334 4.62 -35.57 -18.74
C GLY A 334 4.80 -34.94 -20.13
N SER A 335 5.89 -35.29 -20.79
CA SER A 335 6.10 -35.05 -22.19
C SER A 335 6.35 -36.38 -22.89
N ASP A 336 5.83 -36.55 -24.11
CA ASP A 336 6.17 -37.70 -24.91
C ASP A 336 7.60 -37.54 -25.46
N LEU A 337 8.47 -38.50 -25.16
CA LEU A 337 9.83 -38.50 -25.67
C LEU A 337 9.89 -38.70 -27.21
N SER A 338 8.82 -39.20 -27.80
CA SER A 338 8.69 -39.37 -29.27
C SER A 338 8.15 -38.11 -29.98
N ASP A 339 7.46 -37.22 -29.23
CA ASP A 339 6.99 -35.90 -29.71
C ASP A 339 7.26 -34.83 -28.64
N PRO A 340 8.34 -34.05 -28.79
CA PRO A 340 8.70 -32.99 -27.84
C PRO A 340 7.62 -31.89 -27.67
N HIS A 341 6.65 -31.83 -28.59
CA HIS A 341 5.52 -30.88 -28.53
C HIS A 341 4.28 -31.48 -27.84
N ALA A 342 4.24 -32.79 -27.60
CA ALA A 342 3.16 -33.45 -26.88
C ALA A 342 3.38 -33.30 -25.36
N VAL A 343 2.81 -32.25 -24.81
CA VAL A 343 2.83 -31.96 -23.36
C VAL A 343 1.48 -32.37 -22.77
N TYR A 344 1.51 -33.36 -21.89
CA TYR A 344 0.31 -33.76 -21.14
C TYR A 344 0.11 -32.81 -19.97
N LYS A 345 -1.04 -32.15 -19.94
CA LYS A 345 -1.44 -31.23 -18.89
C LYS A 345 -2.58 -31.84 -18.11
N GLU A 346 -2.49 -31.78 -16.78
CA GLU A 346 -3.56 -32.16 -15.88
C GLU A 346 -4.01 -30.92 -15.12
N SER A 347 -5.33 -30.67 -15.07
CA SER A 347 -5.89 -29.61 -14.25
C SER A 347 -5.97 -30.06 -12.81
N GLN A 348 -5.29 -29.36 -11.93
CA GLN A 348 -5.36 -29.56 -10.50
C GLN A 348 -6.18 -28.44 -9.88
N THR A 349 -7.28 -28.80 -9.21
CA THR A 349 -8.15 -27.87 -8.51
C THR A 349 -7.98 -28.03 -7.01
N GLU A 350 -7.65 -26.95 -6.33
CA GLU A 350 -7.53 -26.88 -4.87
C GLU A 350 -8.63 -25.98 -4.30
N HIS A 351 -9.22 -26.41 -3.20
CA HIS A 351 -10.21 -25.61 -2.46
C HIS A 351 -9.80 -25.47 -1.01
N GLU A 352 -9.89 -24.26 -0.49
CA GLU A 352 -9.66 -23.98 0.93
C GLU A 352 -10.87 -23.24 1.51
N ASN A 353 -11.39 -23.75 2.62
CA ASN A 353 -12.51 -23.16 3.34
C ASN A 353 -11.99 -22.51 4.63
N ARG A 354 -12.41 -21.28 4.90
CA ARG A 354 -11.98 -20.50 6.06
C ARG A 354 -13.17 -19.89 6.77
N PHE A 355 -13.09 -19.83 8.09
CA PHE A 355 -14.03 -19.10 8.93
C PHE A 355 -13.30 -17.96 9.62
N LEU A 356 -13.74 -16.75 9.33
CA LEU A 356 -13.08 -15.53 9.77
C LEU A 356 -13.97 -14.82 10.79
N PRO A 357 -13.69 -14.95 12.08
CA PRO A 357 -14.46 -14.27 13.11
C PRO A 357 -14.19 -12.77 13.09
N ALA A 358 -15.23 -11.97 13.35
CA ALA A 358 -15.13 -10.56 13.59
C ALA A 358 -15.86 -10.21 14.89
N ALA A 359 -15.23 -9.45 15.75
CA ALA A 359 -15.88 -8.94 16.96
C ALA A 359 -15.30 -7.58 17.32
N SER A 360 -16.11 -6.71 17.89
CA SER A 360 -15.62 -5.45 18.43
C SER A 360 -16.42 -5.06 19.68
N ILE A 361 -15.74 -4.37 20.59
CA ILE A 361 -16.36 -3.72 21.74
C ILE A 361 -15.74 -2.35 21.93
N ALA A 362 -16.56 -1.35 22.19
CA ALA A 362 -16.12 0.00 22.52
C ALA A 362 -16.99 0.55 23.65
N TYR A 363 -16.32 1.09 24.67
CA TYR A 363 -16.94 1.69 25.83
C TYR A 363 -16.45 3.12 26.00
N ASP A 364 -17.36 4.09 25.91
CA ASP A 364 -17.11 5.53 26.00
C ASP A 364 -17.71 6.11 27.28
N PRO A 365 -17.02 6.01 28.45
CA PRO A 365 -17.53 6.54 29.70
C PRO A 365 -17.50 8.07 29.80
N ALA A 366 -16.73 8.74 28.95
CA ALA A 366 -16.37 10.13 29.06
C ALA A 366 -16.74 10.99 27.82
N ASP A 367 -17.74 10.56 27.08
CA ASP A 367 -18.30 11.29 25.93
C ASP A 367 -17.21 11.70 24.92
N GLY A 368 -16.43 10.72 24.45
CA GLY A 368 -15.38 10.90 23.45
C GLY A 368 -14.03 11.42 23.97
N LYS A 369 -13.92 11.77 25.27
CA LYS A 369 -12.64 12.15 25.85
C LYS A 369 -11.74 10.95 26.14
N PHE A 370 -12.35 9.80 26.40
CA PHE A 370 -11.66 8.56 26.69
C PHE A 370 -12.57 7.39 26.32
N MET A 371 -12.14 6.56 25.41
CA MET A 371 -12.85 5.37 24.96
C MET A 371 -11.93 4.16 25.05
N LEU A 372 -12.40 3.10 25.68
CA LEU A 372 -11.76 1.78 25.65
C LEU A 372 -12.32 0.99 24.49
N TYR A 373 -11.47 0.28 23.77
CA TYR A 373 -11.92 -0.58 22.71
C TYR A 373 -11.09 -1.85 22.57
N ALA A 374 -11.71 -2.89 22.04
CA ALA A 374 -11.03 -4.08 21.56
C ALA A 374 -11.71 -4.58 20.30
N GLU A 375 -10.94 -5.17 19.40
CA GLU A 375 -11.40 -5.69 18.12
C GLU A 375 -10.71 -7.00 17.75
N LEU A 376 -11.44 -7.89 17.14
CA LEU A 376 -10.97 -9.10 16.48
C LEU A 376 -11.44 -9.04 15.02
N THR A 377 -10.54 -9.19 14.08
CA THR A 377 -10.84 -9.19 12.66
C THR A 377 -10.13 -10.33 11.95
N GLY A 378 -10.87 -10.99 11.06
CA GLY A 378 -10.32 -11.95 10.12
C GLY A 378 -10.55 -11.50 8.69
N ARG A 379 -9.58 -11.69 7.81
CA ARG A 379 -9.75 -11.42 6.37
C ARG A 379 -8.85 -12.30 5.53
N VAL A 380 -9.24 -12.50 4.27
CA VAL A 380 -8.38 -13.11 3.24
C VAL A 380 -8.04 -12.04 2.21
N ARG A 381 -6.75 -11.89 1.94
CA ARG A 381 -6.23 -11.04 0.87
C ARG A 381 -5.82 -11.89 -0.31
N ARG A 382 -6.35 -11.57 -1.47
CA ARG A 382 -5.98 -12.25 -2.72
C ARG A 382 -4.58 -11.85 -3.16
N ASN A 383 -3.82 -12.87 -3.61
CA ASN A 383 -2.47 -12.72 -4.14
C ASN A 383 -2.48 -12.98 -5.66
N ASP A 384 -3.40 -12.33 -6.37
CA ASP A 384 -3.46 -12.36 -7.84
C ASP A 384 -2.28 -11.56 -8.47
N MET A 385 -2.07 -11.71 -9.77
CA MET A 385 -0.96 -11.06 -10.48
C MET A 385 -1.04 -9.53 -10.37
N ARG A 386 -2.25 -8.97 -10.48
CA ARG A 386 -2.49 -7.54 -10.30
C ARG A 386 -2.01 -7.08 -8.93
N THR A 387 -2.42 -7.78 -7.86
CA THR A 387 -2.02 -7.45 -6.49
C THR A 387 -0.53 -7.56 -6.30
N LEU A 388 0.10 -8.65 -6.75
CA LEU A 388 1.53 -8.85 -6.64
C LEU A 388 2.34 -7.78 -7.37
N SER A 389 1.97 -7.46 -8.61
CA SER A 389 2.66 -6.43 -9.42
C SER A 389 2.45 -5.01 -8.89
N ARG A 390 1.31 -4.72 -8.26
CA ARG A 390 1.08 -3.43 -7.60
C ARG A 390 1.90 -3.30 -6.32
N LEU A 391 2.05 -4.40 -5.57
CA LEU A 391 2.89 -4.45 -4.37
C LEU A 391 4.37 -4.30 -4.72
N ASN A 392 4.84 -5.06 -5.70
CA ASN A 392 6.22 -5.03 -6.15
C ASN A 392 6.27 -5.06 -7.69
N PRO A 393 6.57 -3.95 -8.36
CA PRO A 393 6.64 -3.92 -9.83
C PRO A 393 7.72 -4.84 -10.40
N TYR A 394 8.73 -5.17 -9.59
CA TYR A 394 9.87 -6.03 -9.97
C TYR A 394 9.60 -7.52 -9.73
N VAL A 395 8.36 -7.89 -9.40
CA VAL A 395 7.97 -9.29 -9.20
C VAL A 395 7.98 -10.05 -10.53
N ASN A 396 8.33 -11.33 -10.46
CA ASN A 396 8.04 -12.23 -11.58
C ASN A 396 6.52 -12.37 -11.74
N PRO A 397 5.92 -11.88 -12.83
CA PRO A 397 4.47 -11.91 -13.02
C PRO A 397 3.91 -13.33 -13.17
N ALA A 398 4.75 -14.31 -13.46
CA ALA A 398 4.38 -15.74 -13.46
C ALA A 398 4.24 -16.34 -12.06
N SER A 399 4.58 -15.61 -11.00
CA SER A 399 4.50 -16.13 -9.63
C SER A 399 3.06 -16.46 -9.24
N ILE A 400 2.90 -17.65 -8.65
CA ILE A 400 1.64 -18.14 -8.08
C ILE A 400 1.89 -18.41 -6.61
N VAL A 401 1.12 -17.77 -5.75
CA VAL A 401 1.20 -17.96 -4.29
C VAL A 401 -0.21 -18.00 -3.71
N PRO A 402 -0.43 -18.77 -2.63
CA PRO A 402 -1.73 -18.86 -1.99
C PRO A 402 -2.17 -17.51 -1.41
N ASN A 403 -3.48 -17.33 -1.25
CA ASN A 403 -4.04 -16.14 -0.63
C ASN A 403 -3.59 -16.01 0.83
N THR A 404 -3.36 -14.77 1.26
CA THR A 404 -2.94 -14.49 2.65
C THR A 404 -4.16 -14.42 3.55
N GLU A 405 -4.18 -15.22 4.61
CA GLU A 405 -5.19 -15.20 5.66
C GLU A 405 -4.65 -14.43 6.87
N GLU A 406 -5.39 -13.44 7.33
CA GLU A 406 -4.99 -12.56 8.43
C GLU A 406 -6.01 -12.63 9.55
N HIS A 407 -5.54 -12.87 10.77
CA HIS A 407 -6.30 -12.74 12.02
C HIS A 407 -5.63 -11.70 12.90
N ARG A 408 -6.37 -10.67 13.27
CA ARG A 408 -5.86 -9.57 14.10
C ARG A 408 -6.73 -9.38 15.33
N VAL A 409 -6.08 -9.28 16.48
CA VAL A 409 -6.67 -8.82 17.73
C VAL A 409 -5.99 -7.51 18.10
N ALA A 410 -6.77 -6.48 18.39
CA ALA A 410 -6.23 -5.23 18.87
C ALA A 410 -7.07 -4.69 20.02
N GLY A 411 -6.45 -3.96 20.94
CA GLY A 411 -7.15 -3.30 22.03
C GLY A 411 -6.39 -2.07 22.48
N GLY A 412 -7.12 -1.04 22.87
CA GLY A 412 -6.51 0.22 23.16
C GLY A 412 -7.44 1.26 23.78
N ILE A 413 -6.89 2.45 23.84
CA ILE A 413 -7.58 3.65 24.31
C ILE A 413 -7.48 4.73 23.25
N LYS A 414 -8.57 5.42 23.02
CA LYS A 414 -8.61 6.58 22.12
C LYS A 414 -9.51 7.66 22.69
N GLY A 415 -9.26 8.90 22.29
CA GLY A 415 -10.09 9.99 22.75
C GLY A 415 -9.65 11.34 22.23
N ALA A 416 -10.38 12.37 22.67
CA ALA A 416 -10.08 13.75 22.34
C ALA A 416 -10.12 14.64 23.60
N ALA A 417 -9.19 15.60 23.69
CA ALA A 417 -9.08 16.56 24.78
C ALA A 417 -9.05 18.00 24.25
N GLY A 418 -9.22 19.00 25.12
CA GLY A 418 -9.13 20.40 24.74
C GLY A 418 -10.17 20.83 23.70
N HIS A 419 -11.41 20.36 23.82
CA HIS A 419 -12.49 20.62 22.85
C HIS A 419 -12.17 20.10 21.44
N GLY A 420 -11.56 18.90 21.36
CA GLY A 420 -11.18 18.28 20.10
C GLY A 420 -9.88 18.80 19.47
N ARG A 421 -9.14 19.68 20.17
CA ARG A 421 -7.84 20.18 19.68
C ARG A 421 -6.74 19.13 19.73
N PHE A 422 -6.84 18.17 20.62
CA PHE A 422 -5.91 17.06 20.73
C PHE A 422 -6.69 15.74 20.66
N SER A 423 -6.32 14.87 19.76
CA SER A 423 -6.84 13.50 19.67
C SER A 423 -5.69 12.51 19.77
N TYR A 424 -5.96 11.35 20.34
CA TYR A 424 -4.98 10.30 20.53
C TYR A 424 -5.58 8.92 20.35
N ASN A 425 -4.75 7.97 19.96
CA ASN A 425 -5.07 6.55 19.85
C ASN A 425 -3.83 5.74 20.26
N LEU A 426 -3.93 4.94 21.31
CA LEU A 426 -2.86 4.08 21.82
C LEU A 426 -3.41 2.65 21.84
N TYR A 427 -2.76 1.72 21.14
CA TYR A 427 -3.24 0.35 21.10
C TYR A 427 -2.11 -0.67 20.96
N VAL A 428 -2.41 -1.86 21.43
CA VAL A 428 -1.60 -3.07 21.22
C VAL A 428 -2.34 -3.94 20.24
N GLY A 429 -1.63 -4.47 19.25
CA GLY A 429 -2.16 -5.39 18.25
C GLY A 429 -1.36 -6.67 18.21
N TYR A 430 -2.04 -7.78 18.01
CA TYR A 430 -1.45 -9.05 17.66
C TYR A 430 -2.04 -9.52 16.35
N MET A 431 -1.19 -9.86 15.38
CA MET A 431 -1.60 -10.34 14.07
C MET A 431 -0.95 -11.70 13.79
N HIS A 432 -1.74 -12.61 13.28
CA HIS A 432 -1.30 -13.89 12.74
C HIS A 432 -1.65 -13.94 11.26
N GLU A 433 -0.63 -13.98 10.42
CA GLU A 433 -0.77 -14.10 8.96
C GLU A 433 -0.35 -15.51 8.55
N LYS A 434 -1.28 -16.28 7.97
CA LYS A 434 -0.97 -17.49 7.21
C LYS A 434 -0.75 -17.10 5.76
N ASN A 435 0.25 -17.67 5.11
CA ASN A 435 0.65 -17.30 3.76
C ASN A 435 1.01 -15.82 3.61
N ALA A 436 1.66 -15.22 4.62
CA ALA A 436 2.21 -13.88 4.51
C ALA A 436 3.25 -13.83 3.38
N LEU A 437 3.18 -12.79 2.56
CA LEU A 437 4.13 -12.64 1.45
C LEU A 437 5.49 -12.22 1.96
N GLN A 438 6.50 -13.02 1.66
CA GLN A 438 7.91 -12.69 1.81
C GLN A 438 8.55 -12.55 0.43
N TRP A 439 9.27 -11.46 0.23
CA TRP A 439 9.88 -11.13 -1.05
C TRP A 439 11.37 -11.47 -1.05
N VAL A 440 11.77 -12.36 -1.95
CA VAL A 440 13.17 -12.72 -2.14
C VAL A 440 13.65 -12.17 -3.47
N ALA A 441 14.66 -11.30 -3.43
CA ALA A 441 15.35 -10.86 -4.62
C ALA A 441 16.15 -12.03 -5.19
N ARG A 442 15.83 -12.47 -6.40
CA ARG A 442 16.52 -13.56 -7.05
C ARG A 442 17.50 -13.02 -8.09
N PHE A 443 18.74 -13.30 -7.84
CA PHE A 443 19.83 -13.00 -8.75
C PHE A 443 20.72 -14.24 -8.86
N ILE A 444 20.47 -15.08 -9.87
CA ILE A 444 21.20 -16.33 -10.07
C ILE A 444 21.72 -16.37 -11.49
N PRO A 445 23.01 -16.55 -11.67
CA PRO A 445 23.54 -17.05 -12.93
C PRO A 445 23.09 -18.51 -13.09
N ASN A 446 22.53 -18.87 -14.24
CA ASN A 446 22.15 -20.24 -14.55
C ASN A 446 23.37 -21.18 -14.45
N ASN A 447 23.13 -22.44 -14.05
CA ASN A 447 24.18 -23.42 -13.79
C ASN A 447 25.11 -23.63 -14.98
N VAL A 448 26.37 -23.35 -14.78
CA VAL A 448 27.44 -23.65 -15.71
C VAL A 448 27.96 -25.05 -15.39
N ARG A 449 27.23 -26.08 -15.76
CA ARG A 449 27.78 -27.45 -15.85
C ARG A 449 28.10 -27.86 -17.28
N ASP A 450 27.58 -27.11 -18.24
CA ASP A 450 27.81 -27.35 -19.66
C ASP A 450 28.51 -26.11 -20.22
N GLU A 451 29.69 -26.28 -20.82
CA GLU A 451 30.42 -25.22 -21.49
C GLU A 451 29.65 -24.58 -22.66
N ARG A 452 28.51 -25.16 -23.01
CA ARG A 452 27.57 -24.73 -24.06
C ARG A 452 26.24 -24.17 -23.51
N ALA A 453 26.03 -24.18 -22.21
CA ALA A 453 24.79 -23.69 -21.62
C ALA A 453 24.83 -22.17 -21.44
N ASP A 454 23.87 -21.51 -22.03
CA ASP A 454 23.62 -20.09 -21.85
C ASP A 454 23.43 -19.75 -20.38
N VAL A 455 24.24 -18.82 -19.91
CA VAL A 455 24.18 -18.38 -18.52
C VAL A 455 23.18 -17.26 -18.42
N GLY A 456 21.98 -17.57 -17.94
CA GLY A 456 20.93 -16.58 -17.74
C GLY A 456 20.92 -16.01 -16.32
N TYR A 457 20.79 -14.70 -16.20
CA TYR A 457 20.38 -14.07 -14.94
C TYR A 457 18.89 -14.02 -14.84
N MET A 458 18.40 -14.37 -13.67
CA MET A 458 17.04 -14.01 -13.27
C MET A 458 17.14 -12.88 -12.25
N SER A 459 16.88 -11.65 -12.67
CA SER A 459 16.90 -10.47 -11.82
C SER A 459 15.46 -10.00 -11.55
N PHE A 460 14.76 -10.68 -10.67
CA PHE A 460 13.40 -10.31 -10.27
C PHE A 460 13.13 -10.77 -8.84
N TYR A 461 12.01 -10.31 -8.28
CA TYR A 461 11.52 -10.78 -7.00
C TYR A 461 10.60 -11.98 -7.16
N ILE A 462 10.76 -12.93 -6.24
CA ILE A 462 9.85 -14.06 -6.09
C ILE A 462 9.15 -13.91 -4.75
N PRO A 463 7.81 -13.91 -4.71
CA PRO A 463 7.07 -13.98 -3.46
C PRO A 463 7.05 -15.42 -2.95
N TYR A 464 7.27 -15.58 -1.65
CA TYR A 464 7.09 -16.82 -0.91
C TYR A 464 5.99 -16.62 0.12
N ALA A 465 5.20 -17.64 0.33
CA ALA A 465 4.20 -17.69 1.38
C ALA A 465 4.82 -18.23 2.67
N MET A 466 4.65 -17.54 3.79
CA MET A 466 5.13 -17.96 5.10
C MET A 466 4.14 -17.63 6.18
N THR A 467 4.25 -18.28 7.34
CA THR A 467 3.48 -17.88 8.52
C THR A 467 4.20 -16.77 9.26
N LEU A 468 3.52 -15.67 9.52
CA LEU A 468 4.07 -14.52 10.24
C LEU A 468 3.18 -14.16 11.44
N LYS A 469 3.80 -13.97 12.58
CA LYS A 469 3.18 -13.42 13.78
C LYS A 469 3.77 -12.05 14.05
N ASP A 470 2.93 -11.08 14.38
CA ASP A 470 3.33 -9.72 14.67
C ASP A 470 2.66 -9.23 15.94
N LEU A 471 3.46 -8.84 16.93
CA LEU A 471 3.00 -8.11 18.11
C LEU A 471 3.37 -6.65 17.90
N SER A 472 2.39 -5.75 17.95
CA SER A 472 2.61 -4.33 17.70
C SER A 472 2.14 -3.45 18.84
N LEU A 473 2.91 -2.38 19.10
CA LEU A 473 2.53 -1.25 19.95
C LEU A 473 2.43 -0.01 19.07
N ASN A 474 1.29 0.66 19.12
CA ASN A 474 0.97 1.75 18.23
C ASN A 474 0.51 2.98 19.01
N ALA A 475 1.00 4.15 18.62
CA ALA A 475 0.62 5.43 19.18
C ALA A 475 0.41 6.45 18.05
N GLU A 476 -0.75 7.08 18.04
CA GLU A 476 -1.13 8.08 17.06
C GLU A 476 -1.66 9.31 17.79
N PHE A 477 -1.34 10.49 17.31
CA PHE A 477 -1.92 11.72 17.83
C PHE A 477 -2.12 12.75 16.73
N ALA A 478 -3.12 13.61 16.93
CA ALA A 478 -3.29 14.83 16.18
C ALA A 478 -3.51 16.00 17.15
N TRP A 479 -2.75 17.09 16.97
CA TRP A 479 -2.79 18.25 17.84
C TRP A 479 -2.93 19.54 17.03
N ARG A 480 -3.97 20.28 17.34
CA ARG A 480 -4.30 21.58 16.73
C ARG A 480 -4.31 22.68 17.78
N PRO A 481 -3.12 23.17 18.23
CA PRO A 481 -3.04 24.20 19.26
C PRO A 481 -3.75 25.50 18.86
N SER A 482 -3.80 25.78 17.58
CA SER A 482 -4.51 26.94 17.03
C SER A 482 -5.02 26.63 15.62
N SER A 483 -5.79 27.56 15.05
CA SER A 483 -6.25 27.45 13.64
C SER A 483 -5.12 27.53 12.61
N ARG A 484 -3.89 27.88 13.04
CA ARG A 484 -2.73 28.03 12.15
C ARG A 484 -1.78 26.84 12.20
N PHE A 485 -1.79 26.07 13.26
CA PHE A 485 -0.86 24.96 13.47
C PHE A 485 -1.59 23.64 13.62
N THR A 486 -1.13 22.64 12.88
CA THR A 486 -1.54 21.24 13.01
C THR A 486 -0.29 20.40 13.15
N PHE A 487 -0.30 19.44 14.07
CA PHE A 487 0.74 18.44 14.26
C PHE A 487 0.06 17.07 14.28
N ASP A 488 0.57 16.15 13.49
CA ASP A 488 0.16 14.75 13.48
C ASP A 488 1.39 13.88 13.74
N GLY A 489 1.25 12.84 14.54
CA GLY A 489 2.34 11.92 14.83
C GLY A 489 1.85 10.48 14.92
N GLU A 490 2.67 9.58 14.42
CA GLU A 490 2.44 8.14 14.41
C GLU A 490 3.73 7.44 14.83
N LEU A 491 3.60 6.45 15.71
CA LEU A 491 4.68 5.58 16.15
C LEU A 491 4.16 4.14 16.13
N HIS A 492 4.83 3.28 15.38
CA HIS A 492 4.50 1.86 15.31
C HIS A 492 5.74 1.03 15.63
N MET A 493 5.62 0.18 16.61
CA MET A 493 6.66 -0.78 17.01
C MET A 493 6.15 -2.19 16.76
N HIS A 494 6.96 -3.02 16.14
CA HIS A 494 6.62 -4.37 15.73
C HIS A 494 7.63 -5.40 16.23
N SER A 495 7.13 -6.54 16.68
CA SER A 495 7.93 -7.70 17.00
C SER A 495 7.46 -8.86 16.13
N PHE A 496 8.21 -9.10 15.06
CA PHE A 496 7.90 -10.16 14.08
C PHE A 496 8.48 -11.50 14.51
N LYS A 497 7.70 -12.55 14.30
CA LYS A 497 8.16 -13.92 14.43
C LYS A 497 7.65 -14.73 13.24
N GLY A 498 8.54 -15.19 12.39
CA GLY A 498 8.23 -16.07 11.27
C GLY A 498 8.46 -17.53 11.65
N ALA A 499 7.87 -18.42 10.91
CA ALA A 499 7.84 -19.84 11.25
C ALA A 499 8.12 -20.76 10.07
N GLU A 500 8.87 -20.34 9.06
CA GLU A 500 9.24 -21.30 8.01
C GLU A 500 10.68 -21.14 7.60
N ASP A 501 11.40 -22.26 7.67
CA ASP A 501 12.71 -22.43 7.10
C ASP A 501 12.55 -22.86 5.65
N VAL A 502 13.10 -22.10 4.73
CA VAL A 502 13.16 -22.48 3.31
C VAL A 502 14.35 -23.41 3.12
N TYR A 503 14.08 -24.66 2.77
CA TYR A 503 15.13 -25.62 2.45
C TYR A 503 15.63 -25.37 1.02
N TYR A 504 16.89 -25.04 0.89
CA TYR A 504 17.59 -25.01 -0.38
C TYR A 504 18.62 -26.15 -0.46
N ASN A 505 18.90 -26.62 -1.68
CA ASN A 505 19.86 -27.69 -1.99
C ASN A 505 21.04 -27.72 -1.03
N ASN A 506 21.13 -28.68 -0.13
CA ASN A 506 22.14 -29.07 0.84
C ASN A 506 21.64 -29.16 2.30
N ASN A 507 20.33 -29.35 2.55
CA ASN A 507 19.77 -29.46 3.90
C ASN A 507 20.05 -28.26 4.84
N GLN A 508 20.35 -27.09 4.32
CA GLN A 508 20.44 -25.87 5.12
C GLN A 508 19.09 -25.18 5.14
N SER A 509 18.56 -24.95 6.33
CA SER A 509 17.36 -24.14 6.53
C SER A 509 17.75 -22.67 6.72
N TYR A 510 17.05 -21.78 6.06
CA TYR A 510 17.25 -20.34 6.18
C TYR A 510 15.95 -19.68 6.63
N THR A 511 16.03 -18.90 7.69
CA THR A 511 14.93 -18.04 8.09
C THR A 511 14.89 -16.82 7.17
N LEU A 512 13.76 -16.62 6.47
CA LEU A 512 13.62 -15.48 5.57
C LEU A 512 13.51 -14.17 6.37
N ALA A 513 14.22 -13.15 5.91
CA ALA A 513 14.09 -11.80 6.45
C ALA A 513 12.77 -11.16 6.01
N TYR A 514 12.16 -10.37 6.87
CA TYR A 514 10.78 -9.91 6.67
C TYR A 514 10.64 -8.70 5.76
N GLY A 515 11.72 -7.97 5.49
CA GLY A 515 11.68 -6.72 4.72
C GLY A 515 10.90 -5.58 5.39
N ARG A 516 10.36 -5.80 6.59
CA ARG A 516 9.52 -4.86 7.34
C ARG A 516 10.34 -4.20 8.46
N PRO A 517 10.22 -2.88 8.68
CA PRO A 517 10.88 -2.22 9.80
C PRO A 517 10.20 -2.61 11.12
N GLN A 518 11.01 -2.83 12.18
CA GLN A 518 10.49 -3.06 13.53
C GLN A 518 9.98 -1.78 14.21
N LEU A 519 10.47 -0.62 13.76
CA LEU A 519 10.03 0.68 14.25
C LEU A 519 9.82 1.60 13.07
N THR A 520 8.65 2.22 13.02
CA THR A 520 8.35 3.35 12.15
C THR A 520 7.84 4.51 12.98
N ALA A 521 8.31 5.71 12.68
CA ALA A 521 7.82 6.94 13.27
C ALA A 521 7.59 7.96 12.18
N ARG A 522 6.48 8.67 12.24
CA ARG A 522 6.14 9.77 11.36
C ARG A 522 5.70 10.96 12.18
N LEU A 523 6.23 12.11 11.86
CA LEU A 523 5.84 13.38 12.46
C LEU A 523 5.60 14.39 11.34
N ARG A 524 4.42 14.98 11.33
CA ARG A 524 4.03 16.02 10.38
C ARG A 524 3.62 17.26 11.13
N GLY A 525 4.12 18.41 10.69
CA GLY A 525 3.74 19.73 11.17
C GLY A 525 3.29 20.61 10.02
N GLU A 526 2.13 21.25 10.15
CA GLU A 526 1.62 22.22 9.19
C GLU A 526 1.44 23.57 9.87
N TYR A 527 1.98 24.62 9.25
CA TYR A 527 1.67 26.01 9.52
C TYR A 527 0.88 26.59 8.38
N ARG A 528 -0.29 27.15 8.67
CA ARG A 528 -1.18 27.76 7.68
C ARG A 528 -1.54 29.18 8.06
N ALA A 529 -1.19 30.12 7.18
CA ALA A 529 -1.58 31.53 7.26
C ALA A 529 -2.44 31.90 6.04
N ARG A 530 -2.96 33.12 6.01
CA ARG A 530 -3.86 33.59 4.94
C ARG A 530 -3.24 33.46 3.53
N LYS A 531 -1.94 33.68 3.40
CA LYS A 531 -1.25 33.74 2.09
C LYS A 531 -0.26 32.59 1.88
N VAL A 532 0.08 31.85 2.92
CA VAL A 532 1.09 30.80 2.83
C VAL A 532 0.72 29.61 3.68
N SER A 533 1.14 28.40 3.26
CA SER A 533 1.23 27.23 4.13
C SER A 533 2.60 26.58 3.98
N LEU A 534 3.10 26.06 5.07
CA LEU A 534 4.31 25.25 5.14
C LEU A 534 3.99 23.95 5.87
N GLU A 535 4.24 22.84 5.24
CA GLU A 535 4.16 21.52 5.81
C GLU A 535 5.55 20.91 5.85
N VAL A 536 5.91 20.30 6.95
CA VAL A 536 7.15 19.53 7.12
C VAL A 536 6.78 18.16 7.64
N GLU A 537 7.31 17.13 7.01
CA GLU A 537 7.09 15.73 7.37
C GLU A 537 8.43 15.04 7.55
N ALA A 538 8.61 14.36 8.67
CA ALA A 538 9.75 13.51 8.95
C ALA A 538 9.25 12.07 9.14
N GLN A 539 9.84 11.13 8.42
CA GLN A 539 9.56 9.71 8.54
C GLN A 539 10.84 8.96 8.88
N MET A 540 10.80 8.14 9.92
CA MET A 540 11.89 7.28 10.34
C MET A 540 11.49 5.82 10.20
N GLN A 541 12.41 5.00 9.71
CA GLN A 541 12.28 3.54 9.69
C GLN A 541 13.54 2.92 10.31
N SER A 542 13.34 1.91 11.16
CA SER A 542 14.45 1.13 11.69
C SER A 542 15.12 0.28 10.63
N VAL A 543 16.19 -0.40 11.00
CA VAL A 543 16.87 -1.37 10.12
C VAL A 543 15.86 -2.35 9.52
N ARG A 544 16.00 -2.60 8.21
CA ARG A 544 15.23 -3.60 7.46
C ARG A 544 16.19 -4.62 6.85
N HIS A 545 15.73 -5.85 6.77
CA HIS A 545 16.48 -6.97 6.23
C HIS A 545 15.67 -7.62 5.12
N TRP A 546 16.27 -7.83 3.95
CA TRP A 546 15.70 -8.60 2.87
C TRP A 546 16.55 -9.80 2.56
N THR A 547 15.91 -10.92 2.33
CA THR A 547 16.59 -12.11 1.84
C THR A 547 16.83 -11.97 0.34
N THR A 548 18.05 -12.24 -0.08
CA THR A 548 18.45 -12.28 -1.48
C THR A 548 18.99 -13.68 -1.79
N TYR A 549 18.58 -14.23 -2.93
CA TYR A 549 19.11 -15.49 -3.43
C TYR A 549 20.09 -15.22 -4.57
N THR A 550 21.35 -15.44 -4.32
CA THR A 550 22.42 -15.16 -5.29
C THR A 550 23.55 -16.15 -5.19
N SER A 551 24.46 -16.14 -6.15
CA SER A 551 25.72 -16.84 -6.06
C SER A 551 26.86 -15.84 -5.82
N VAL A 552 27.74 -16.16 -4.91
CA VAL A 552 28.97 -15.43 -4.66
C VAL A 552 30.15 -16.32 -5.07
N ASN A 553 31.06 -15.77 -5.86
CA ASN A 553 32.33 -16.46 -6.14
C ASN A 553 33.29 -16.19 -4.98
N GLU A 554 33.60 -17.21 -4.22
CA GLU A 554 34.70 -17.12 -3.27
C GLU A 554 36.01 -17.19 -4.04
N LYS A 555 36.92 -16.24 -3.77
CA LYS A 555 38.26 -16.27 -4.35
C LYS A 555 38.94 -17.59 -3.96
N PRO A 556 39.48 -18.36 -4.91
CA PRO A 556 40.14 -19.61 -4.56
C PRO A 556 41.31 -19.33 -3.61
N SER A 557 41.32 -20.04 -2.50
CA SER A 557 42.39 -19.94 -1.52
C SER A 557 43.69 -20.60 -1.99
N GLU A 558 43.58 -21.59 -2.88
CA GLU A 558 44.72 -22.28 -3.50
C GLU A 558 44.37 -22.81 -4.91
N PRO A 559 45.30 -22.90 -5.85
CA PRO A 559 45.08 -23.47 -7.16
C PRO A 559 44.86 -24.98 -7.05
N ASP A 560 43.75 -25.47 -7.62
CA ASP A 560 43.50 -26.90 -7.73
C ASP A 560 44.48 -27.50 -8.75
N SER A 561 45.37 -28.37 -8.26
CA SER A 561 46.51 -28.89 -9.01
C SER A 561 46.15 -29.89 -10.10
N ASP A 562 44.92 -30.44 -10.12
CA ASP A 562 44.58 -31.57 -10.99
C ASP A 562 43.76 -31.23 -12.25
N SER A 563 43.08 -30.11 -12.28
CA SER A 563 42.19 -29.77 -13.41
C SER A 563 42.66 -28.57 -14.26
N GLY A 564 43.70 -27.86 -13.83
CA GLY A 564 44.20 -26.66 -14.54
C GLY A 564 43.18 -25.51 -14.60
N LEU A 565 42.01 -25.64 -14.02
CA LEU A 565 40.92 -24.66 -13.99
C LEU A 565 40.72 -24.17 -12.56
N ASN A 566 41.23 -23.00 -12.26
CA ASN A 566 41.00 -22.34 -10.97
C ASN A 566 39.60 -21.76 -10.92
N LEU A 567 38.60 -22.64 -10.80
CA LEU A 567 37.23 -22.26 -10.59
C LEU A 567 37.07 -21.87 -9.12
N GLY A 568 37.02 -20.57 -8.84
CA GLY A 568 36.60 -20.13 -7.53
C GLY A 568 35.35 -20.85 -7.11
N ARG A 569 35.29 -21.33 -5.87
CA ARG A 569 34.16 -22.07 -5.36
C ARG A 569 32.93 -21.16 -5.40
N ARG A 570 31.97 -21.54 -6.22
CA ARG A 570 30.71 -20.85 -6.32
C ARG A 570 29.82 -21.30 -5.19
N VAL A 571 29.52 -20.41 -4.28
CA VAL A 571 28.54 -20.64 -3.23
C VAL A 571 27.22 -20.01 -3.65
N ILE A 572 26.20 -20.82 -3.84
CA ILE A 572 24.84 -20.35 -4.09
C ILE A 572 24.10 -20.40 -2.76
N GLY A 573 23.47 -19.31 -2.36
CA GLY A 573 22.78 -19.27 -1.09
C GLY A 573 21.87 -18.06 -0.92
N LEU A 574 21.27 -18.00 0.26
CA LEU A 574 20.49 -16.89 0.72
C LEU A 574 21.38 -15.94 1.52
N TYR A 575 21.33 -14.67 1.17
CA TYR A 575 22.11 -13.61 1.80
C TYR A 575 21.20 -12.53 2.34
N ASP A 576 21.65 -11.86 3.39
CA ASP A 576 20.94 -10.75 4.01
C ASP A 576 21.33 -9.42 3.34
N PHE A 577 20.35 -8.73 2.78
CA PHE A 577 20.50 -7.34 2.33
C PHE A 577 19.97 -6.41 3.41
N LYS A 578 20.89 -5.73 4.09
CA LYS A 578 20.60 -4.87 5.22
C LYS A 578 20.46 -3.41 4.80
N VAL A 579 19.32 -2.81 5.05
CA VAL A 579 19.10 -1.36 4.95
C VAL A 579 19.21 -0.74 6.34
N PRO A 580 20.12 0.22 6.56
CA PRO A 580 20.29 0.87 7.85
C PRO A 580 19.05 1.70 8.22
N VAL A 581 19.05 2.23 9.43
CA VAL A 581 18.03 3.21 9.86
C VAL A 581 17.98 4.35 8.85
N THR A 582 16.77 4.66 8.37
CA THR A 582 16.53 5.74 7.41
C THR A 582 15.67 6.83 8.04
N VAL A 583 16.00 8.08 7.74
CA VAL A 583 15.18 9.24 8.07
C VAL A 583 14.93 10.00 6.77
N ASP A 584 13.69 10.06 6.35
CA ASP A 584 13.24 10.86 5.22
C ASP A 584 12.63 12.15 5.75
N LEU A 585 13.04 13.28 5.19
CA LEU A 585 12.50 14.60 5.50
C LEU A 585 11.96 15.22 4.21
N ALA A 586 10.68 15.59 4.25
CA ALA A 586 10.01 16.28 3.17
C ALA A 586 9.45 17.63 3.66
N ALA A 587 9.38 18.59 2.77
CA ALA A 587 8.77 19.90 3.04
C ALA A 587 7.93 20.34 1.84
N ARG A 588 6.77 20.95 2.12
CA ARG A 588 5.86 21.49 1.11
C ARG A 588 5.51 22.92 1.46
N PHE A 589 5.74 23.82 0.55
CA PHE A 589 5.41 25.23 0.67
C PHE A 589 4.35 25.60 -0.36
N ASN A 590 3.29 26.30 0.05
CA ASN A 590 2.29 26.88 -0.84
C ASN A 590 2.18 28.38 -0.60
N TRP A 591 2.15 29.14 -1.68
CA TRP A 591 1.90 30.56 -1.68
C TRP A 591 0.59 30.86 -2.44
N PHE A 592 -0.44 31.23 -1.68
CA PHE A 592 -1.77 31.53 -2.21
C PHE A 592 -1.78 32.94 -2.81
N LEU A 593 -1.53 33.07 -4.12
CA LEU A 593 -1.54 34.35 -4.82
C LEU A 593 -2.97 34.92 -4.91
N SER A 594 -3.92 34.06 -5.16
CA SER A 594 -5.34 34.38 -5.20
C SER A 594 -6.17 33.17 -4.76
N ARG A 595 -7.50 33.32 -4.72
CA ARG A 595 -8.40 32.15 -4.49
C ARG A 595 -8.31 31.10 -5.62
N LYS A 596 -7.76 31.45 -6.79
CA LYS A 596 -7.68 30.57 -7.96
C LYS A 596 -6.28 30.05 -8.24
N VAL A 597 -5.24 30.75 -7.77
CA VAL A 597 -3.85 30.48 -8.14
C VAL A 597 -2.99 30.32 -6.90
N THR A 598 -2.32 29.19 -6.81
CA THR A 598 -1.33 28.88 -5.76
C THR A 598 -0.02 28.45 -6.41
N LEU A 599 1.09 29.06 -6.01
CA LEU A 599 2.42 28.56 -6.31
C LEU A 599 2.81 27.54 -5.24
N PHE A 600 3.46 26.47 -5.63
CA PHE A 600 3.95 25.47 -4.69
C PHE A 600 5.42 25.13 -4.95
N ALA A 601 6.11 24.73 -3.89
CA ALA A 601 7.43 24.12 -3.91
C ALA A 601 7.44 22.94 -2.93
N GLU A 602 7.95 21.80 -3.37
CA GLU A 602 8.03 20.57 -2.61
C GLU A 602 9.48 20.08 -2.62
N GLY A 603 10.03 19.76 -1.45
CA GLY A 603 11.31 19.09 -1.28
C GLY A 603 11.09 17.67 -0.75
N ARG A 604 11.78 16.71 -1.30
CA ARG A 604 11.75 15.30 -0.88
C ARG A 604 13.15 14.81 -0.54
N ASN A 605 13.24 13.86 0.38
CA ASN A 605 14.50 13.29 0.86
C ASN A 605 15.56 14.36 1.21
N LEU A 606 15.16 15.40 1.95
CA LEU A 606 16.02 16.54 2.27
C LEU A 606 17.24 16.17 3.15
N CYS A 607 17.23 14.98 3.76
CA CYS A 607 18.36 14.42 4.50
C CYS A 607 19.36 13.66 3.62
N ASP A 608 19.12 13.54 2.30
CA ASP A 608 19.89 12.72 1.36
C ASP A 608 20.10 11.27 1.86
N ALA A 609 19.06 10.73 2.47
CA ALA A 609 19.08 9.37 2.97
C ALA A 609 19.07 8.37 1.80
N LYS A 610 19.74 7.24 1.97
CA LYS A 610 19.63 6.12 1.03
C LYS A 610 18.31 5.40 1.28
N LEU A 611 17.30 5.79 0.53
CA LEU A 611 15.97 5.18 0.61
C LEU A 611 15.90 3.98 -0.34
N TYR A 612 15.26 2.90 0.10
CA TYR A 612 15.04 1.70 -0.68
C TYR A 612 13.58 1.29 -0.57
N ASP A 613 12.90 1.20 -1.70
CA ASP A 613 11.59 0.55 -1.76
C ASP A 613 11.75 -0.98 -1.65
N TRP A 614 12.76 -1.50 -2.35
CA TRP A 614 13.13 -2.91 -2.42
C TRP A 614 14.64 -3.08 -2.35
N ALA A 615 15.13 -4.24 -1.91
CA ALA A 615 16.56 -4.53 -1.94
C ALA A 615 17.12 -4.27 -3.34
N TYR A 616 18.26 -3.59 -3.41
CA TYR A 616 18.95 -3.10 -4.62
C TYR A 616 18.24 -1.99 -5.41
N TYR A 617 16.97 -1.68 -5.13
CA TYR A 617 16.25 -0.60 -5.78
C TYR A 617 16.25 0.65 -4.90
N ARG A 618 17.35 1.38 -4.98
CA ARG A 618 17.52 2.65 -4.29
C ARG A 618 16.67 3.72 -4.94
N ASP A 619 16.01 4.55 -4.14
CA ASP A 619 15.26 5.71 -4.63
C ASP A 619 16.19 6.91 -4.87
N TYR A 620 15.65 7.97 -5.48
CA TYR A 620 16.35 9.22 -5.74
C TYR A 620 16.81 9.88 -4.43
N GLY A 621 17.97 10.57 -4.48
CA GLY A 621 18.42 11.45 -3.41
C GLY A 621 17.55 12.69 -3.23
N VAL A 622 18.13 13.79 -2.77
CA VAL A 622 17.42 15.06 -2.59
C VAL A 622 16.73 15.48 -3.88
N GLY A 623 15.44 15.80 -3.78
CA GLY A 623 14.64 16.23 -4.92
C GLY A 623 13.77 17.45 -4.60
N PHE A 624 13.58 18.30 -5.60
CA PHE A 624 12.74 19.47 -5.51
C PHE A 624 11.76 19.50 -6.69
N THR A 625 10.54 19.92 -6.43
CA THR A 625 9.50 20.13 -7.45
C THR A 625 8.82 21.46 -7.17
N ALA A 626 8.66 22.28 -8.19
CA ALA A 626 7.92 23.54 -8.06
C ALA A 626 6.93 23.70 -9.21
N GLY A 627 5.86 24.47 -8.97
CA GLY A 627 4.83 24.63 -9.98
C GLY A 627 3.65 25.46 -9.53
N VAL A 628 2.54 25.26 -10.21
CA VAL A 628 1.31 26.02 -10.05
C VAL A 628 0.13 25.08 -9.80
N LYS A 629 -0.75 25.47 -8.88
CA LYS A 629 -2.07 24.89 -8.68
C LYS A 629 -3.12 25.92 -9.09
N LEU A 630 -4.02 25.52 -9.96
CA LEU A 630 -5.13 26.33 -10.46
C LEU A 630 -6.46 25.71 -10.04
N GLN A 631 -7.39 26.54 -9.59
CA GLN A 631 -8.74 26.12 -9.16
C GLN A 631 -9.78 27.07 -9.75
N PHE A 632 -10.74 26.54 -10.49
CA PHE A 632 -11.77 27.32 -11.18
C PHE A 632 -13.19 26.90 -10.80
#